data_fb683cffcc6d37a1622701aaec171aa6
#
_entry.id   fb683cffcc6d37a1622701aaec171aa6
#
_cell.length_a   1.000
_cell.length_b   1.000
_cell.length_c   1.000
_cell.angle_alpha   90.00
_cell.angle_beta   90.00
_cell.angle_gamma   90.00
#
_symmetry.space_group_name_H-M   'P 1'
#
loop_
_entity.id
_entity.type
_entity.pdbx_description
1 polymer ?
#
loop_
_entity_poly.entity_id
_entity_poly.type
_entity_poly.pdbx_seq_one_letter_code
_entity_poly.pdbx_strand_id
1 'polypeptide(L)'
;PVVKYPQLISDGFSVDSCPEETVFIDKPKSFWERYVLEIFIGGVLLVIIFTALVSFILYQRNKMAFMASRDKTMDNMPISFLKGKIKLDSTGKAVGIDFISGNKETNELVAKNTDIGDCNKLFDNAYILGLVGNLLETNKNIRFTYYFAQTDTYYDFHLCQTLKGAEVECFGMDITDKVKSEKSLKEITQSLEMTLAVAHIIPWKWDMKKHIIACEANRVMQHMNLPRLSESTVCTHIIDENEYFKRIHPEDLDKVKLLYQGLLD
;
A
#
# COMPACT_ATOMS: atom_id res chain seq x y z
N PRO A 1 29.82 -67.54 -47.53
CA PRO A 1 31.26 -67.42 -47.75
C PRO A 1 31.84 -66.28 -46.82
N VAL A 2 33.10 -66.43 -46.43
CA VAL A 2 33.81 -65.41 -45.55
C VAL A 2 34.94 -64.84 -46.39
N VAL A 3 34.96 -63.52 -46.57
CA VAL A 3 35.97 -62.86 -47.43
C VAL A 3 36.63 -61.74 -46.66
N LYS A 4 37.96 -61.58 -46.74
CA LYS A 4 38.65 -60.43 -46.16
C LYS A 4 38.43 -59.20 -47.05
N TYR A 5 37.83 -58.10 -46.49
CA TYR A 5 37.49 -56.91 -47.26
C TYR A 5 38.70 -56.25 -47.93
N PRO A 6 39.85 -56.05 -47.27
CA PRO A 6 41.02 -55.49 -47.94
C PRO A 6 41.54 -56.31 -49.12
N GLN A 7 41.47 -57.64 -49.05
CA GLN A 7 41.92 -58.51 -50.09
C GLN A 7 40.98 -58.50 -51.31
N LEU A 8 39.66 -58.46 -51.06
CA LEU A 8 38.64 -58.34 -52.12
C LEU A 8 38.87 -57.06 -52.95
N ILE A 9 39.17 -55.93 -52.29
CA ILE A 9 39.39 -54.68 -52.98
C ILE A 9 40.73 -54.67 -53.72
N SER A 10 41.81 -55.27 -53.14
CA SER A 10 43.09 -55.35 -53.78
C SER A 10 43.04 -56.26 -55.08
N ASP A 11 42.18 -57.26 -55.11
CA ASP A 11 41.97 -58.12 -56.20
C ASP A 11 41.01 -57.54 -57.28
N GLY A 12 40.56 -56.32 -57.11
CA GLY A 12 39.75 -55.52 -58.04
C GLY A 12 38.24 -55.92 -58.08
N PHE A 13 37.76 -56.66 -57.10
CA PHE A 13 36.35 -57.02 -57.01
C PHE A 13 35.54 -56.01 -56.21
N SER A 14 34.31 -55.77 -56.69
CA SER A 14 33.38 -54.91 -55.91
C SER A 14 32.59 -55.72 -54.89
N VAL A 15 32.14 -55.08 -53.80
CA VAL A 15 31.32 -55.71 -52.77
C VAL A 15 30.00 -56.25 -53.37
N ASP A 16 29.47 -55.54 -54.37
CA ASP A 16 28.21 -55.92 -55.04
C ASP A 16 28.32 -57.16 -55.91
N SER A 17 29.53 -57.61 -56.19
CA SER A 17 29.80 -58.87 -56.96
C SER A 17 29.75 -60.11 -56.07
N CYS A 18 29.64 -59.95 -54.75
CA CYS A 18 29.60 -61.02 -53.77
C CYS A 18 28.16 -61.46 -53.50
N PRO A 19 27.90 -62.74 -53.22
CA PRO A 19 26.57 -63.18 -52.75
C PRO A 19 26.13 -62.46 -51.48
N GLU A 20 24.83 -62.22 -51.35
CA GLU A 20 24.24 -61.51 -50.23
C GLU A 20 24.60 -62.10 -48.84
N GLU A 21 24.89 -63.34 -48.73
CA GLU A 21 25.31 -64.04 -47.49
C GLU A 21 26.83 -63.96 -47.21
N THR A 22 27.58 -63.10 -47.84
CA THR A 22 29.03 -63.01 -47.68
C THR A 22 29.38 -62.20 -46.43
N VAL A 23 30.06 -62.85 -45.49
CA VAL A 23 30.57 -62.16 -44.28
C VAL A 23 31.93 -61.55 -44.64
N PHE A 24 32.03 -60.24 -44.53
CA PHE A 24 33.26 -59.45 -44.71
C PHE A 24 34.02 -59.29 -43.41
N ILE A 25 35.24 -59.76 -43.32
CA ILE A 25 36.18 -59.55 -42.24
C ILE A 25 36.96 -58.25 -42.52
N ASP A 26 37.20 -57.38 -41.51
CA ASP A 26 37.94 -56.17 -41.62
C ASP A 26 37.32 -55.09 -42.54
N LYS A 27 35.97 -55.14 -42.76
CA LYS A 27 35.28 -54.09 -43.48
C LYS A 27 35.32 -52.83 -42.71
N PRO A 28 35.80 -51.67 -43.21
CA PRO A 28 35.82 -50.42 -42.51
C PRO A 28 34.39 -50.04 -42.19
N LYS A 29 34.12 -49.65 -40.91
CA LYS A 29 32.83 -49.17 -40.48
C LYS A 29 32.44 -47.94 -41.29
N SER A 30 31.21 -47.81 -41.66
CA SER A 30 30.70 -46.62 -42.35
C SER A 30 30.86 -45.42 -41.46
N PHE A 31 30.88 -44.20 -42.06
CA PHE A 31 30.94 -42.94 -41.28
C PHE A 31 29.86 -42.89 -40.20
N TRP A 32 28.64 -43.29 -40.53
CA TRP A 32 27.51 -43.33 -39.64
C TRP A 32 27.70 -44.34 -38.49
N GLU A 33 28.20 -45.54 -38.76
CA GLU A 33 28.46 -46.53 -37.72
C GLU A 33 29.61 -46.14 -36.77
N ARG A 34 30.52 -45.29 -37.25
CA ARG A 34 31.65 -44.82 -36.46
C ARG A 34 31.29 -43.68 -35.55
N TYR A 35 30.42 -42.75 -35.98
CA TYR A 35 30.14 -41.50 -35.30
C TYR A 35 28.69 -41.37 -34.81
N VAL A 36 27.84 -42.40 -34.94
CA VAL A 36 26.45 -42.35 -34.53
C VAL A 36 26.25 -41.92 -33.08
N LEU A 37 27.09 -42.42 -32.18
CA LEU A 37 27.01 -42.10 -30.75
C LEU A 37 27.38 -40.66 -30.48
N GLU A 38 28.45 -40.15 -31.09
CA GLU A 38 28.93 -38.79 -30.96
C GLU A 38 27.93 -37.78 -31.54
N ILE A 39 27.35 -38.08 -32.69
CA ILE A 39 26.29 -37.29 -33.31
C ILE A 39 25.05 -37.25 -32.42
N PHE A 40 24.68 -38.40 -31.86
CA PHE A 40 23.53 -38.47 -30.93
C PHE A 40 23.78 -37.65 -29.66
N ILE A 41 24.94 -37.79 -29.01
CA ILE A 41 25.32 -37.02 -27.82
C ILE A 41 25.37 -35.53 -28.15
N GLY A 42 25.97 -35.15 -29.28
CA GLY A 42 26.03 -33.76 -29.73
C GLY A 42 24.63 -33.16 -29.97
N GLY A 43 23.73 -33.94 -30.58
CA GLY A 43 22.34 -33.55 -30.78
C GLY A 43 21.58 -33.33 -29.46
N VAL A 44 21.73 -34.23 -28.50
CA VAL A 44 21.12 -34.10 -27.17
C VAL A 44 21.67 -32.87 -26.43
N LEU A 45 22.98 -32.66 -26.46
CA LEU A 45 23.59 -31.47 -25.84
C LEU A 45 23.07 -30.17 -26.46
N LEU A 46 22.92 -30.16 -27.81
CA LEU A 46 22.42 -28.99 -28.52
C LEU A 46 20.96 -28.67 -28.11
N VAL A 47 20.12 -29.71 -27.98
CA VAL A 47 18.73 -29.54 -27.48
C VAL A 47 18.71 -29.02 -26.05
N ILE A 48 19.59 -29.54 -25.17
CA ILE A 48 19.68 -29.06 -23.79
C ILE A 48 20.09 -27.58 -23.74
N ILE A 49 21.11 -27.20 -24.50
CA ILE A 49 21.58 -25.80 -24.58
C ILE A 49 20.48 -24.92 -25.12
N PHE A 50 19.78 -25.33 -26.16
CA PHE A 50 18.69 -24.57 -26.77
C PHE A 50 17.53 -24.38 -25.79
N THR A 51 17.09 -25.44 -25.11
CA THR A 51 16.02 -25.33 -24.09
C THR A 51 16.41 -24.46 -22.90
N ALA A 52 17.64 -24.54 -22.45
CA ALA A 52 18.18 -23.66 -21.40
C ALA A 52 18.19 -22.18 -21.82
N LEU A 53 18.60 -21.92 -23.07
CA LEU A 53 18.64 -20.55 -23.61
C LEU A 53 17.22 -19.97 -23.78
N VAL A 54 16.28 -20.75 -24.32
CA VAL A 54 14.87 -20.33 -24.43
C VAL A 54 14.27 -20.06 -23.04
N SER A 55 14.51 -20.96 -22.09
CA SER A 55 14.04 -20.78 -20.70
C SER A 55 14.62 -19.52 -20.05
N PHE A 56 15.90 -19.22 -20.26
CA PHE A 56 16.55 -18.01 -19.78
C PHE A 56 15.93 -16.75 -20.40
N ILE A 57 15.70 -16.75 -21.71
CA ILE A 57 15.07 -15.61 -22.41
C ILE A 57 13.64 -15.38 -21.89
N LEU A 58 12.85 -16.45 -21.73
CA LEU A 58 11.50 -16.34 -21.18
C LEU A 58 11.51 -15.84 -19.75
N TYR A 59 12.42 -16.33 -18.91
CA TYR A 59 12.60 -15.84 -17.54
C TYR A 59 12.91 -14.35 -17.51
N GLN A 60 13.85 -13.87 -18.33
CA GLN A 60 14.19 -12.45 -18.42
C GLN A 60 13.00 -11.58 -18.88
N ARG A 61 12.28 -12.04 -19.89
CA ARG A 61 11.06 -11.34 -20.38
C ARG A 61 9.99 -11.25 -19.30
N ASN A 62 9.71 -12.35 -18.61
CA ASN A 62 8.72 -12.39 -17.54
C ASN A 62 9.14 -11.48 -16.36
N LYS A 63 10.43 -11.48 -16.00
CA LYS A 63 10.97 -10.60 -14.97
C LYS A 63 10.81 -9.12 -15.34
N MET A 64 11.13 -8.73 -16.57
CA MET A 64 10.96 -7.36 -17.05
C MET A 64 9.48 -6.95 -17.11
N ALA A 65 8.60 -7.83 -17.61
CA ALA A 65 7.17 -7.59 -17.66
C ALA A 65 6.58 -7.41 -16.23
N PHE A 66 7.01 -8.24 -15.29
CA PHE A 66 6.60 -8.11 -13.89
C PHE A 66 7.06 -6.79 -13.26
N MET A 67 8.31 -6.39 -13.49
CA MET A 67 8.82 -5.08 -13.01
C MET A 67 8.04 -3.91 -13.61
N ALA A 68 7.82 -3.91 -14.92
CA ALA A 68 7.07 -2.86 -15.61
C ALA A 68 5.60 -2.80 -15.12
N SER A 69 4.97 -3.95 -14.89
CA SER A 69 3.61 -4.00 -14.32
C SER A 69 3.57 -3.43 -12.90
N ARG A 70 4.56 -3.77 -12.08
CA ARG A 70 4.68 -3.24 -10.70
C ARG A 70 4.87 -1.73 -10.71
N ASP A 71 5.77 -1.22 -11.55
CA ASP A 71 6.05 0.21 -11.63
C ASP A 71 4.82 0.98 -12.11
N LYS A 72 4.11 0.47 -13.13
CA LYS A 72 2.84 1.04 -13.58
C LYS A 72 1.75 1.03 -12.49
N THR A 73 1.70 -0.02 -11.68
CA THR A 73 0.75 -0.10 -10.55
C THR A 73 1.10 0.96 -9.51
N MET A 74 2.38 1.12 -9.17
CA MET A 74 2.85 2.14 -8.23
C MET A 74 2.55 3.56 -8.74
N ASP A 75 2.74 3.82 -10.03
CA ASP A 75 2.46 5.14 -10.64
C ASP A 75 0.97 5.49 -10.65
N ASN A 76 0.09 4.49 -10.66
CA ASN A 76 -1.36 4.69 -10.64
C ASN A 76 -1.95 4.74 -9.22
N MET A 77 -1.15 4.53 -8.18
CA MET A 77 -1.62 4.65 -6.80
C MET A 77 -1.76 6.13 -6.41
N PRO A 78 -2.89 6.54 -5.80
CA PRO A 78 -3.10 7.91 -5.31
C PRO A 78 -2.38 8.16 -3.98
N ILE A 79 -1.18 7.61 -3.83
CA ILE A 79 -0.31 7.77 -2.66
C ILE A 79 1.11 8.03 -3.13
N SER A 80 1.80 8.95 -2.49
CA SER A 80 3.24 9.14 -2.73
C SER A 80 4.00 7.93 -2.23
N PHE A 81 4.88 7.40 -3.05
CA PHE A 81 5.83 6.36 -2.68
C PHE A 81 7.24 6.84 -2.95
N LEU A 82 8.06 6.77 -1.93
CA LEU A 82 9.50 7.03 -2.10
C LEU A 82 10.31 5.91 -1.47
N LYS A 83 11.46 5.70 -2.08
CA LYS A 83 12.48 4.80 -1.58
C LYS A 83 13.80 5.55 -1.47
N GLY A 84 14.47 5.43 -0.33
CA GLY A 84 15.74 6.08 -0.05
C GLY A 84 16.74 5.13 0.58
N LYS A 85 18.02 5.49 0.45
CA LYS A 85 19.13 4.83 1.12
C LYS A 85 19.62 5.70 2.28
N ILE A 86 19.65 5.12 3.47
CA ILE A 86 20.06 5.84 4.68
C ILE A 86 21.58 6.01 4.68
N LYS A 87 22.03 7.23 4.90
CA LYS A 87 23.44 7.55 5.18
C LYS A 87 23.67 7.50 6.69
N LEU A 88 24.62 6.71 7.09
CA LEU A 88 25.03 6.60 8.50
C LEU A 88 26.40 7.25 8.68
N ASP A 89 26.60 7.90 9.82
CA ASP A 89 27.92 8.34 10.25
C ASP A 89 28.75 7.18 10.83
N SER A 90 29.96 7.48 11.30
CA SER A 90 30.86 6.51 11.91
C SER A 90 30.33 5.90 13.21
N THR A 91 29.30 6.50 13.80
CA THR A 91 28.64 6.01 15.03
C THR A 91 27.38 5.19 14.74
N GLY A 92 26.98 5.06 13.46
CA GLY A 92 25.77 4.37 13.05
C GLY A 92 24.50 5.25 13.11
N LYS A 93 24.63 6.55 13.33
CA LYS A 93 23.50 7.47 13.36
C LYS A 93 23.13 7.92 11.95
N ALA A 94 21.83 8.04 11.67
CA ALA A 94 21.33 8.56 10.40
C ALA A 94 21.67 10.05 10.24
N VAL A 95 22.39 10.40 9.17
CA VAL A 95 22.82 11.76 8.85
C VAL A 95 22.25 12.27 7.53
N GLY A 96 21.56 11.43 6.78
CA GLY A 96 20.90 11.80 5.53
C GLY A 96 20.24 10.60 4.88
N ILE A 97 19.48 10.87 3.83
CA ILE A 97 18.84 9.85 3.01
C ILE A 97 19.06 10.21 1.54
N ASP A 98 19.66 9.32 0.77
CA ASP A 98 19.73 9.45 -0.69
C ASP A 98 18.48 8.90 -1.33
N PHE A 99 17.81 9.70 -2.12
CA PHE A 99 16.67 9.29 -2.91
C PHE A 99 17.08 8.24 -3.96
N ILE A 100 16.37 7.12 -4.00
CA ILE A 100 16.59 6.05 -4.99
C ILE A 100 15.51 6.10 -6.07
N SER A 101 14.26 6.10 -5.68
CA SER A 101 13.11 6.09 -6.60
C SER A 101 11.84 6.58 -5.92
N GLY A 102 10.91 7.07 -6.71
CA GLY A 102 9.56 7.43 -6.30
C GLY A 102 8.59 7.27 -7.45
N ASN A 103 7.30 7.25 -7.15
CA ASN A 103 6.24 7.21 -8.14
C ASN A 103 5.86 8.61 -8.63
N LYS A 104 4.90 8.68 -9.56
CA LYS A 104 4.39 9.92 -10.13
C LYS A 104 3.88 10.91 -9.06
N GLU A 105 3.12 10.42 -8.07
CA GLU A 105 2.59 11.25 -6.98
C GLU A 105 3.70 11.90 -6.14
N THR A 106 4.81 11.19 -5.92
CA THR A 106 5.99 11.74 -5.25
C THR A 106 6.60 12.90 -6.04
N ASN A 107 6.74 12.72 -7.36
CA ASN A 107 7.30 13.78 -8.22
C ASN A 107 6.39 15.00 -8.24
N GLU A 108 5.07 14.82 -8.24
CA GLU A 108 4.10 15.90 -8.13
C GLU A 108 4.16 16.61 -6.79
N LEU A 109 4.29 15.86 -5.68
CA LEU A 109 4.45 16.41 -4.33
C LEU A 109 5.69 17.32 -4.25
N VAL A 110 6.83 16.83 -4.77
CA VAL A 110 8.08 17.60 -4.80
C VAL A 110 7.97 18.82 -5.69
N ALA A 111 7.35 18.70 -6.89
CA ALA A 111 7.18 19.80 -7.83
C ALA A 111 6.26 20.90 -7.28
N LYS A 112 5.22 20.54 -6.52
CA LYS A 112 4.30 21.50 -5.88
C LYS A 112 4.95 22.24 -4.70
N ASN A 113 5.96 21.66 -4.08
CA ASN A 113 6.67 22.24 -2.94
C ASN A 113 8.05 22.71 -3.38
N THR A 114 8.12 23.92 -3.97
CA THR A 114 9.32 24.47 -4.65
C THR A 114 10.54 24.60 -3.75
N ASP A 115 10.37 24.75 -2.43
CA ASP A 115 11.49 24.79 -1.47
C ASP A 115 12.19 23.43 -1.35
N ILE A 116 11.50 22.35 -1.68
CA ILE A 116 12.08 21.02 -1.69
C ILE A 116 12.96 20.84 -2.93
N GLY A 117 12.53 21.32 -4.12
CA GLY A 117 13.28 21.37 -5.38
C GLY A 117 13.99 20.08 -5.81
N ASP A 118 14.25 19.19 -4.85
CA ASP A 118 14.89 17.89 -4.98
C ASP A 118 14.30 16.94 -3.93
N CYS A 119 14.02 15.71 -4.31
CA CYS A 119 13.54 14.66 -3.41
C CYS A 119 14.48 14.43 -2.21
N ASN A 120 15.79 14.67 -2.35
CA ASN A 120 16.74 14.57 -1.26
C ASN A 120 16.45 15.58 -0.14
N LYS A 121 15.99 16.78 -0.48
CA LYS A 121 15.67 17.81 0.51
C LYS A 121 14.44 17.50 1.36
N LEU A 122 13.53 16.66 0.86
CA LEU A 122 12.40 16.18 1.64
C LEU A 122 12.87 15.45 2.91
N PHE A 123 14.01 14.78 2.83
CA PHE A 123 14.61 14.02 3.92
C PHE A 123 15.67 14.79 4.73
N ASP A 124 16.11 15.96 4.26
CA ASP A 124 17.15 16.78 4.92
C ASP A 124 16.63 17.57 6.15
N ASN A 125 15.46 17.19 6.63
CA ASN A 125 14.87 17.79 7.81
C ASN A 125 15.31 17.02 9.07
N ALA A 126 15.84 17.73 10.07
CA ALA A 126 16.28 17.14 11.34
C ALA A 126 15.18 16.31 12.04
N TYR A 127 13.92 16.69 11.89
CA TYR A 127 12.77 15.94 12.40
C TYR A 127 12.67 14.56 11.71
N ILE A 128 12.73 14.52 10.37
CA ILE A 128 12.64 13.26 9.60
C ILE A 128 13.86 12.37 9.88
N LEU A 129 15.05 12.95 9.95
CA LEU A 129 16.27 12.20 10.32
C LEU A 129 16.18 11.60 11.72
N GLY A 130 15.56 12.32 12.68
CA GLY A 130 15.27 11.80 14.01
C GLY A 130 14.28 10.60 13.97
N LEU A 131 13.26 10.65 13.12
CA LEU A 131 12.33 9.53 12.93
C LEU A 131 13.05 8.32 12.32
N VAL A 132 13.92 8.54 11.34
CA VAL A 132 14.72 7.47 10.73
C VAL A 132 15.69 6.84 11.74
N GLY A 133 16.29 7.64 12.61
CA GLY A 133 17.09 7.13 13.73
C GLY A 133 16.28 6.22 14.65
N ASN A 134 15.10 6.64 15.04
CA ASN A 134 14.17 5.85 15.86
C ASN A 134 13.72 4.56 15.14
N LEU A 135 13.47 4.62 13.82
CA LEU A 135 13.15 3.46 13.00
C LEU A 135 14.28 2.41 13.03
N LEU A 136 15.53 2.85 12.92
CA LEU A 136 16.70 1.97 12.96
C LEU A 136 16.90 1.32 14.32
N GLU A 137 16.71 2.07 15.41
CA GLU A 137 16.86 1.58 16.77
C GLU A 137 15.76 0.60 17.18
N THR A 138 14.51 0.90 16.82
CA THR A 138 13.34 0.12 17.28
C THR A 138 12.92 -0.96 16.31
N ASN A 139 13.33 -0.88 15.04
CA ASN A 139 12.89 -1.72 13.92
C ASN A 139 11.36 -1.76 13.78
N LYS A 140 10.68 -0.66 14.14
CA LYS A 140 9.22 -0.52 14.04
C LYS A 140 8.86 0.56 13.04
N ASN A 141 7.90 0.26 12.19
CA ASN A 141 7.36 1.26 11.25
C ASN A 141 6.87 2.49 12.01
N ILE A 142 7.12 3.66 11.44
CA ILE A 142 6.77 4.95 12.04
C ILE A 142 5.72 5.61 11.17
N ARG A 143 4.69 6.16 11.80
CA ARG A 143 3.66 6.98 11.17
C ARG A 143 3.76 8.39 11.73
N PHE A 144 3.71 9.39 10.82
CA PHE A 144 3.71 10.79 11.21
C PHE A 144 2.95 11.65 10.20
N THR A 145 2.38 12.74 10.69
CA THR A 145 1.75 13.74 9.83
C THR A 145 2.72 14.89 9.60
N TYR A 146 2.82 15.31 8.33
CA TYR A 146 3.65 16.45 7.95
C TYR A 146 2.80 17.50 7.24
N TYR A 147 3.03 18.77 7.58
CA TYR A 147 2.36 19.91 6.98
C TYR A 147 3.29 20.66 6.06
N PHE A 148 2.91 20.80 4.80
CA PHE A 148 3.60 21.60 3.81
C PHE A 148 3.00 23.00 3.75
N ALA A 149 3.70 23.98 4.34
CA ALA A 149 3.21 25.33 4.47
C ALA A 149 3.01 26.06 3.13
N GLN A 150 3.82 25.74 2.10
CA GLN A 150 3.72 26.37 0.79
C GLN A 150 2.44 26.02 0.05
N THR A 151 2.01 24.77 0.13
CA THR A 151 0.82 24.27 -0.55
C THR A 151 -0.39 24.19 0.36
N ASP A 152 -0.24 24.51 1.64
CA ASP A 152 -1.28 24.34 2.67
C ASP A 152 -1.87 22.92 2.64
N THR A 153 -0.98 21.90 2.58
CA THR A 153 -1.36 20.50 2.50
C THR A 153 -0.83 19.67 3.66
N TYR A 154 -1.61 18.68 4.05
CA TYR A 154 -1.27 17.73 5.12
C TYR A 154 -1.09 16.35 4.52
N TYR A 155 0.05 15.73 4.83
CA TYR A 155 0.35 14.36 4.43
C TYR A 155 0.53 13.46 5.64
N ASP A 156 -0.05 12.27 5.57
CA ASP A 156 0.16 11.20 6.52
C ASP A 156 1.20 10.24 5.95
N PHE A 157 2.38 10.21 6.55
CA PHE A 157 3.51 9.40 6.10
C PHE A 157 3.69 8.14 6.92
N HIS A 158 3.95 7.05 6.25
CA HIS A 158 4.37 5.78 6.81
C HIS A 158 5.80 5.47 6.38
N LEU A 159 6.71 5.42 7.33
CA LEU A 159 8.12 5.12 7.14
C LEU A 159 8.38 3.68 7.55
N CYS A 160 8.95 2.88 6.63
CA CYS A 160 9.21 1.46 6.80
C CYS A 160 10.66 1.15 6.45
N GLN A 161 11.31 0.30 7.25
CA GLN A 161 12.63 -0.23 6.91
C GLN A 161 12.49 -1.43 5.98
N THR A 162 13.29 -1.48 4.91
CA THR A 162 13.33 -2.66 4.05
C THR A 162 14.24 -3.75 4.62
N LEU A 163 14.00 -4.99 4.21
CA LEU A 163 14.79 -6.16 4.61
C LEU A 163 16.29 -6.06 4.29
N LYS A 164 16.70 -5.11 3.44
CA LYS A 164 18.09 -4.84 3.06
C LYS A 164 18.84 -3.88 3.98
N GLY A 165 18.30 -3.58 5.15
CA GLY A 165 18.99 -2.98 6.29
C GLY A 165 19.37 -1.49 6.19
N ALA A 166 19.72 -0.97 5.03
CA ALA A 166 20.13 0.43 4.83
C ALA A 166 19.18 1.21 3.92
N GLU A 167 18.03 0.64 3.58
CA GLU A 167 17.04 1.27 2.73
C GLU A 167 15.74 1.52 3.53
N VAL A 168 15.09 2.62 3.23
CA VAL A 168 13.82 3.03 3.81
C VAL A 168 12.80 3.27 2.71
N GLU A 169 11.58 2.86 2.95
CA GLU A 169 10.43 3.14 2.11
C GLU A 169 9.47 4.04 2.86
N CYS A 170 8.93 5.04 2.17
CA CYS A 170 7.99 5.99 2.72
C CYS A 170 6.76 6.06 1.83
N PHE A 171 5.59 5.90 2.43
CA PHE A 171 4.29 6.04 1.80
C PHE A 171 3.61 7.29 2.35
N GLY A 172 3.19 8.19 1.48
CA GLY A 172 2.54 9.44 1.86
C GLY A 172 1.13 9.53 1.26
N MET A 173 0.14 9.79 2.09
CA MET A 173 -1.23 10.02 1.67
C MET A 173 -1.61 11.48 1.94
N ASP A 174 -2.16 12.16 0.94
CA ASP A 174 -2.75 13.48 1.15
C ASP A 174 -4.02 13.34 2.02
N ILE A 175 -4.00 13.99 3.19
CA ILE A 175 -5.11 14.01 4.13
C ILE A 175 -5.67 15.43 4.33
N THR A 176 -5.36 16.34 3.40
CA THR A 176 -5.70 17.76 3.50
C THR A 176 -7.20 17.98 3.66
N ASP A 177 -8.00 17.37 2.80
CA ASP A 177 -9.46 17.51 2.86
C ASP A 177 -10.04 16.96 4.16
N LYS A 178 -9.49 15.84 4.63
CA LYS A 178 -9.89 15.25 5.91
C LYS A 178 -9.60 16.21 7.07
N VAL A 179 -8.37 16.70 7.17
CA VAL A 179 -7.96 17.61 8.25
C VAL A 179 -8.75 18.92 8.21
N LYS A 180 -8.93 19.50 7.02
CA LYS A 180 -9.72 20.74 6.85
C LYS A 180 -11.18 20.55 7.21
N SER A 181 -11.77 19.41 6.80
CA SER A 181 -13.16 19.08 7.16
C SER A 181 -13.33 18.86 8.65
N GLU A 182 -12.43 18.12 9.29
CA GLU A 182 -12.44 17.92 10.76
C GLU A 182 -12.30 19.24 11.52
N LYS A 183 -11.40 20.13 11.07
CA LYS A 183 -11.22 21.46 11.65
C LYS A 183 -12.48 22.33 11.51
N SER A 184 -13.04 22.38 10.30
CA SER A 184 -14.28 23.14 10.03
C SER A 184 -15.45 22.61 10.85
N LEU A 185 -15.62 21.28 10.95
CA LEU A 185 -16.65 20.69 11.79
C LEU A 185 -16.48 21.09 13.27
N LYS A 186 -15.24 21.05 13.77
CA LYS A 186 -14.93 21.47 15.14
C LYS A 186 -15.27 22.94 15.38
N GLU A 187 -14.90 23.82 14.45
CA GLU A 187 -15.19 25.26 14.53
C GLU A 187 -16.69 25.54 14.52
N ILE A 188 -17.45 24.87 13.62
CA ILE A 188 -18.91 24.98 13.55
C ILE A 188 -19.56 24.48 14.85
N THR A 189 -19.08 23.33 15.36
CA THR A 189 -19.60 22.78 16.63
C THR A 189 -19.35 23.73 17.79
N GLN A 190 -18.14 24.29 17.91
CA GLN A 190 -17.83 25.25 18.95
C GLN A 190 -18.65 26.52 18.82
N SER A 191 -18.84 27.03 17.60
CA SER A 191 -19.67 28.24 17.36
C SER A 191 -21.12 27.97 17.73
N LEU A 192 -21.67 26.80 17.37
CA LEU A 192 -23.02 26.39 17.74
C LEU A 192 -23.15 26.28 19.26
N GLU A 193 -22.20 25.66 19.93
CA GLU A 193 -22.18 25.55 21.41
C GLU A 193 -22.19 26.89 22.09
N MET A 194 -21.34 27.82 21.61
CA MET A 194 -21.32 29.21 22.14
C MET A 194 -22.66 29.93 21.93
N THR A 195 -23.23 29.81 20.72
CA THR A 195 -24.52 30.44 20.38
C THR A 195 -25.64 29.92 21.27
N LEU A 196 -25.72 28.62 21.46
CA LEU A 196 -26.72 28.00 22.33
C LEU A 196 -26.53 28.40 23.78
N ALA A 197 -25.28 28.55 24.25
CA ALA A 197 -24.99 28.97 25.61
C ALA A 197 -25.39 30.42 25.85
N VAL A 198 -25.05 31.35 24.94
CA VAL A 198 -25.42 32.77 25.02
C VAL A 198 -26.92 32.99 24.93
N ALA A 199 -27.59 32.26 24.04
CA ALA A 199 -29.03 32.35 23.87
C ALA A 199 -29.83 31.61 24.95
N HIS A 200 -29.18 30.96 25.90
CA HIS A 200 -29.81 30.09 26.90
C HIS A 200 -30.73 29.03 26.32
N ILE A 201 -30.40 28.51 25.13
CA ILE A 201 -31.16 27.48 24.44
C ILE A 201 -30.65 26.09 24.83
N ILE A 202 -31.55 25.22 25.24
CA ILE A 202 -31.28 23.82 25.56
C ILE A 202 -31.79 22.98 24.37
N PRO A 203 -30.90 22.44 23.55
CA PRO A 203 -31.30 21.55 22.48
C PRO A 203 -31.82 20.24 23.05
N TRP A 204 -32.90 19.75 22.48
CA TRP A 204 -33.45 18.43 22.80
C TRP A 204 -33.86 17.70 21.53
N LYS A 205 -33.88 16.39 21.62
CA LYS A 205 -34.24 15.50 20.52
C LYS A 205 -35.33 14.52 20.99
N TRP A 206 -36.39 14.41 20.22
CA TRP A 206 -37.45 13.43 20.44
C TRP A 206 -37.33 12.29 19.43
N ASP A 207 -37.17 11.07 19.94
CA ASP A 207 -37.26 9.85 19.15
C ASP A 207 -38.66 9.30 19.28
N MET A 208 -39.53 9.61 18.31
CA MET A 208 -40.92 9.25 18.29
C MET A 208 -41.13 7.74 18.24
N LYS A 209 -40.22 6.98 17.62
CA LYS A 209 -40.33 5.52 17.52
C LYS A 209 -40.06 4.83 18.85
N LYS A 210 -39.18 5.41 19.65
CA LYS A 210 -38.79 4.87 20.96
C LYS A 210 -39.51 5.53 22.12
N HIS A 211 -40.33 6.56 21.85
CA HIS A 211 -41.04 7.36 22.86
C HIS A 211 -40.09 7.94 23.93
N ILE A 212 -38.91 8.42 23.47
CA ILE A 212 -37.90 8.99 24.37
C ILE A 212 -37.50 10.40 23.96
N ILE A 213 -37.27 11.23 24.96
CA ILE A 213 -36.73 12.59 24.79
C ILE A 213 -35.29 12.62 25.34
N ALA A 214 -34.36 13.11 24.56
CA ALA A 214 -32.97 13.27 24.93
C ALA A 214 -32.60 14.74 24.95
N CYS A 215 -31.96 15.21 26.03
CA CYS A 215 -31.43 16.55 26.16
C CYS A 215 -30.03 16.52 26.80
N GLU A 216 -29.30 17.63 26.66
CA GLU A 216 -28.00 17.77 27.30
C GLU A 216 -28.19 18.15 28.77
N ALA A 217 -27.99 17.17 29.65
CA ALA A 217 -28.27 17.35 31.10
C ALA A 217 -27.44 18.45 31.74
N ASN A 218 -26.17 18.62 31.42
CA ASN A 218 -25.32 19.66 31.98
C ASN A 218 -25.78 21.07 31.59
N ARG A 219 -26.36 21.26 30.41
CA ARG A 219 -26.97 22.56 30.01
C ARG A 219 -28.24 22.83 30.78
N VAL A 220 -29.07 21.81 30.98
CA VAL A 220 -30.26 21.94 31.84
C VAL A 220 -29.86 22.38 33.25
N MET A 221 -28.86 21.71 33.83
CA MET A 221 -28.35 22.05 35.16
C MET A 221 -27.76 23.46 35.24
N GLN A 222 -26.98 23.86 34.23
CA GLN A 222 -26.43 25.21 34.16
C GLN A 222 -27.52 26.27 34.05
N HIS A 223 -28.56 26.04 33.26
CA HIS A 223 -29.69 26.95 33.12
C HIS A 223 -30.49 27.10 34.42
N MET A 224 -30.55 26.01 35.19
CA MET A 224 -31.21 26.01 36.52
C MET A 224 -30.31 26.43 37.67
N ASN A 225 -29.07 26.89 37.40
CA ASN A 225 -28.03 27.23 38.41
C ASN A 225 -27.69 26.04 39.34
N LEU A 226 -27.79 24.81 38.84
CA LEU A 226 -27.46 23.63 39.60
C LEU A 226 -26.03 23.14 39.24
N PRO A 227 -25.36 22.37 40.12
CA PRO A 227 -24.06 21.81 39.84
C PRO A 227 -24.12 20.83 38.69
N ARG A 228 -23.03 20.71 37.90
CA ARG A 228 -22.92 19.75 36.78
C ARG A 228 -23.08 18.33 37.30
N LEU A 229 -23.80 17.49 36.55
CA LEU A 229 -23.98 16.06 36.86
C LEU A 229 -22.74 15.24 36.56
N SER A 230 -21.87 15.70 35.66
CA SER A 230 -20.67 15.00 35.24
C SER A 230 -19.61 15.98 34.76
N GLU A 231 -18.34 15.67 34.93
CA GLU A 231 -17.20 16.41 34.34
C GLU A 231 -17.14 16.26 32.82
N SER A 232 -17.82 15.28 32.26
CA SER A 232 -17.93 15.10 30.80
C SER A 232 -18.71 16.27 30.21
N THR A 233 -18.20 16.83 29.11
CA THR A 233 -18.86 17.90 28.35
C THR A 233 -20.18 17.48 27.73
N VAL A 234 -20.37 16.17 27.51
CA VAL A 234 -21.59 15.62 26.89
C VAL A 234 -22.21 14.61 27.85
N CYS A 235 -23.21 15.05 28.61
CA CYS A 235 -24.03 14.18 29.43
C CYS A 235 -25.46 14.23 28.88
N THR A 236 -25.86 13.19 28.17
CA THR A 236 -27.21 13.10 27.60
C THR A 236 -28.16 12.52 28.65
N HIS A 237 -29.18 13.28 29.02
CA HIS A 237 -30.26 12.81 29.86
C HIS A 237 -31.40 12.30 28.96
N ILE A 238 -31.78 11.04 29.14
CA ILE A 238 -32.86 10.40 28.39
C ILE A 238 -34.07 10.25 29.33
N ILE A 239 -35.20 10.75 28.91
CA ILE A 239 -36.44 10.73 29.68
C ILE A 239 -37.49 10.00 28.82
N ASP A 240 -38.28 9.13 29.48
CA ASP A 240 -39.50 8.59 28.85
C ASP A 240 -40.48 9.72 28.55
N GLU A 241 -41.18 9.63 27.43
CA GLU A 241 -42.13 10.65 26.96
C GLU A 241 -43.20 10.96 28.01
N ASN A 242 -43.72 9.92 28.65
CA ASN A 242 -44.76 10.09 29.68
C ASN A 242 -44.20 10.79 30.94
N GLU A 243 -42.96 10.52 31.29
CA GLU A 243 -42.27 11.17 32.39
C GLU A 243 -42.03 12.65 32.08
N TYR A 244 -41.75 12.99 30.83
CA TYR A 244 -41.63 14.35 30.37
C TYR A 244 -42.96 15.09 30.47
N PHE A 245 -44.08 14.51 30.02
CA PHE A 245 -45.41 15.14 30.12
C PHE A 245 -45.84 15.41 31.55
N LYS A 246 -45.44 14.61 32.53
CA LYS A 246 -45.73 14.86 33.95
C LYS A 246 -45.09 16.16 34.50
N ARG A 247 -44.09 16.68 33.82
CA ARG A 247 -43.39 17.92 34.21
C ARG A 247 -44.01 19.18 33.63
N ILE A 248 -44.98 19.05 32.73
CA ILE A 248 -45.68 20.17 32.12
C ILE A 248 -46.81 20.65 33.07
N HIS A 249 -46.96 21.99 33.14
CA HIS A 249 -48.05 22.55 33.93
C HIS A 249 -49.40 21.98 33.45
N PRO A 250 -50.31 21.63 34.37
CA PRO A 250 -51.59 20.99 34.00
C PRO A 250 -52.40 21.77 32.97
N GLU A 251 -52.39 23.11 33.04
CA GLU A 251 -53.14 23.97 32.09
C GLU A 251 -52.56 23.94 30.65
N ASP A 252 -51.29 23.58 30.46
CA ASP A 252 -50.64 23.54 29.18
C ASP A 252 -50.55 22.12 28.61
N LEU A 253 -50.75 21.10 29.44
CA LEU A 253 -50.54 19.70 29.09
C LEU A 253 -51.34 19.28 27.87
N ASP A 254 -52.61 19.64 27.79
CA ASP A 254 -53.51 19.25 26.67
C ASP A 254 -53.10 19.95 25.38
N LYS A 255 -52.68 21.21 25.44
CA LYS A 255 -52.15 21.95 24.28
C LYS A 255 -50.89 21.32 23.74
N VAL A 256 -49.97 20.96 24.64
CA VAL A 256 -48.68 20.34 24.27
C VAL A 256 -48.95 18.98 23.67
N LYS A 257 -49.79 18.12 24.25
CA LYS A 257 -50.15 16.83 23.71
C LYS A 257 -50.76 16.91 22.31
N LEU A 258 -51.64 17.90 22.10
CA LEU A 258 -52.26 18.11 20.79
C LEU A 258 -51.24 18.49 19.72
N LEU A 259 -50.25 19.38 20.07
CA LEU A 259 -49.16 19.75 19.19
C LEU A 259 -48.27 18.54 18.86
N TYR A 260 -47.98 17.70 19.84
CA TYR A 260 -47.18 16.47 19.63
C TYR A 260 -47.91 15.46 18.73
N GLN A 261 -49.25 15.29 18.90
CA GLN A 261 -50.04 14.42 18.03
C GLN A 261 -50.05 14.91 16.58
N GLY A 262 -50.14 16.23 16.38
CA GLY A 262 -50.09 16.82 15.04
C GLY A 262 -48.72 16.74 14.34
N LEU A 263 -47.66 16.33 15.04
CA LEU A 263 -46.33 16.02 14.46
C LEU A 263 -46.19 14.54 14.09
N LEU A 264 -47.10 13.68 14.51
CA LEU A 264 -47.14 12.23 14.21
C LEU A 264 -47.97 11.89 12.98
N ASP A 265 -48.88 12.78 12.60
CA ASP A 265 -49.71 12.73 11.37
C ASP A 265 -48.94 13.40 10.19
#